data_d8f86ed8c771ad6a9dc19d35ef3aee87
#
_entry.id   d8f86ed8c771ad6a9dc19d35ef3aee87
#
_cell.length_a   1.000
_cell.length_b   1.000
_cell.length_c   1.000
_cell.angle_alpha   90.00
_cell.angle_beta   90.00
_cell.angle_gamma   90.00
#
_symmetry.space_group_name_H-M   'P 1'
#
loop_
_entity.id
_entity.type
_entity.pdbx_description
1 polymer ?
#
loop_
_entity_poly.entity_id
_entity_poly.type
_entity_poly.pdbx_seq_one_letter_code
_entity_poly.pdbx_strand_id
1 'polypeptide(L)'
;MKTYMTVLGAAAAFAPAIAQAGELNLICSADIVICEKIVESFEAGHDTDVNMVRLSSGEAYAKIRAEARNPQTDLWWAGSGDPHLQAANDGLTQPYESPRLAELHDWALAQAKTSDYRTVGVYAGVLGWGYNTEIFDKKGLGAPKCWADLLDPGLKGEIQIADPNSSGTAYTALATLVQLMGEEEAFDYLKKLGSNVSQYTKSGSAPVKSAARGEAGLGIVFMHDAVAQAEQGFPISVVAPCEGTGYEVGSMSIVDGAYNLDAAKEFYDWVLSPEAQNLMPEAGSYQIPSNKAAVASDKALKLEEVKLIDYDFAKYGETETRQHLLDRWSREIGSSG
;
A
#
# COMPACT_ATOMS: atom_id res chain seq x y z
N MET A 1 -53.38 44.46 54.63
CA MET A 1 -52.21 44.39 53.71
C MET A 1 -51.95 42.94 53.39
N LYS A 2 -52.26 42.48 52.13
CA LYS A 2 -51.97 41.08 51.68
C LYS A 2 -50.78 41.16 50.76
N THR A 3 -49.65 40.56 51.19
CA THR A 3 -48.41 40.47 50.45
C THR A 3 -48.47 39.28 49.50
N TYR A 4 -48.44 39.54 48.19
CA TYR A 4 -48.33 38.49 47.16
C TYR A 4 -46.84 38.19 46.92
N MET A 5 -46.45 36.95 47.10
CA MET A 5 -45.09 36.45 46.84
C MET A 5 -45.11 35.83 45.44
N THR A 6 -44.42 36.50 44.49
CA THR A 6 -44.26 36.03 43.13
C THR A 6 -43.10 35.05 43.07
N VAL A 7 -43.36 33.80 42.72
CA VAL A 7 -42.33 32.77 42.47
C VAL A 7 -41.94 32.87 40.99
N LEU A 8 -40.70 33.35 40.72
CA LEU A 8 -40.10 33.24 39.39
C LEU A 8 -39.56 31.81 39.20
N GLY A 9 -40.20 31.05 38.33
CA GLY A 9 -39.69 29.76 37.87
C GLY A 9 -38.61 29.98 36.81
N ALA A 10 -37.36 29.59 37.09
CA ALA A 10 -36.28 29.57 36.10
C ALA A 10 -36.48 28.36 35.19
N ALA A 11 -36.86 28.57 33.95
CA ALA A 11 -36.84 27.55 32.91
C ALA A 11 -35.39 27.35 32.43
N ALA A 12 -34.76 26.22 32.79
CA ALA A 12 -33.49 25.84 32.23
C ALA A 12 -33.70 25.39 30.78
N ALA A 13 -33.23 26.17 29.83
CA ALA A 13 -33.20 25.84 28.43
C ALA A 13 -32.07 24.78 28.23
N PHE A 14 -32.45 23.54 27.99
CA PHE A 14 -31.55 22.50 27.47
C PHE A 14 -31.29 22.88 26.00
N ALA A 15 -30.13 23.49 25.70
CA ALA A 15 -29.61 23.52 24.32
C ALA A 15 -29.20 22.10 23.95
N PRO A 16 -29.64 21.56 22.81
CA PRO A 16 -29.08 20.31 22.33
C PRO A 16 -27.57 20.51 22.08
N ALA A 17 -26.74 19.69 22.66
CA ALA A 17 -25.34 19.61 22.27
C ALA A 17 -25.34 19.12 20.81
N ILE A 18 -24.95 19.99 19.87
CA ILE A 18 -24.66 19.58 18.51
C ILE A 18 -23.40 18.71 18.67
N ALA A 19 -23.55 17.40 18.50
CA ALA A 19 -22.41 16.51 18.36
C ALA A 19 -21.62 17.02 17.15
N GLN A 20 -20.39 17.47 17.36
CA GLN A 20 -19.50 17.83 16.28
C GLN A 20 -19.04 16.50 15.67
N ALA A 21 -19.20 16.35 14.35
CA ALA A 21 -18.67 15.20 13.62
C ALA A 21 -17.19 15.04 13.95
N GLY A 22 -16.74 13.80 14.12
CA GLY A 22 -15.32 13.49 14.28
C GLY A 22 -14.56 13.95 13.04
N GLU A 23 -13.27 14.16 13.16
CA GLU A 23 -12.37 14.49 12.03
C GLU A 23 -11.26 13.45 11.98
N LEU A 24 -10.88 12.99 10.79
CA LEU A 24 -9.77 12.07 10.58
C LEU A 24 -8.87 12.55 9.45
N ASN A 25 -7.60 12.80 9.74
CA ASN A 25 -6.59 13.13 8.74
C ASN A 25 -5.89 11.84 8.29
N LEU A 26 -6.25 11.35 7.10
CA LEU A 26 -5.86 10.06 6.56
C LEU A 26 -4.84 10.21 5.43
N ILE A 27 -3.71 9.50 5.52
CA ILE A 27 -2.90 9.16 4.35
C ILE A 27 -3.37 7.81 3.83
N CYS A 28 -3.70 7.75 2.53
CA CYS A 28 -3.97 6.51 1.82
C CYS A 28 -2.88 6.21 0.80
N SER A 29 -2.31 5.00 0.83
CA SER A 29 -1.24 4.59 -0.10
C SER A 29 -1.67 3.49 -1.09
N ALA A 30 -2.98 3.24 -1.22
CA ALA A 30 -3.56 2.41 -2.28
C ALA A 30 -3.80 3.20 -3.58
N ASP A 31 -4.43 2.57 -4.57
CA ASP A 31 -4.96 3.29 -5.73
C ASP A 31 -6.05 4.27 -5.30
N ILE A 32 -6.13 5.42 -5.99
CA ILE A 32 -7.05 6.51 -5.60
C ILE A 32 -8.52 6.04 -5.56
N VAL A 33 -8.94 5.21 -6.50
CA VAL A 33 -10.32 4.70 -6.56
C VAL A 33 -10.65 3.85 -5.32
N ILE A 34 -9.67 3.09 -4.83
CA ILE A 34 -9.81 2.28 -3.61
C ILE A 34 -9.87 3.20 -2.39
N CYS A 35 -8.99 4.21 -2.33
CA CYS A 35 -8.97 5.18 -1.25
C CYS A 35 -10.32 5.90 -1.12
N GLU A 36 -10.86 6.39 -2.24
CA GLU A 36 -12.14 7.10 -2.29
C GLU A 36 -13.31 6.18 -1.87
N LYS A 37 -13.33 4.93 -2.36
CA LYS A 37 -14.38 3.97 -2.00
C LYS A 37 -14.42 3.65 -0.51
N ILE A 38 -13.25 3.46 0.11
CA ILE A 38 -13.16 3.16 1.54
C ILE A 38 -13.54 4.37 2.38
N VAL A 39 -13.10 5.57 2.02
CA VAL A 39 -13.48 6.80 2.71
C VAL A 39 -14.98 7.04 2.63
N GLU A 40 -15.56 7.02 1.42
CA GLU A 40 -17.00 7.17 1.22
C GLU A 40 -17.82 6.16 2.05
N SER A 41 -17.37 4.89 2.07
CA SER A 41 -18.07 3.83 2.79
C SER A 41 -17.95 3.98 4.31
N PHE A 42 -16.82 4.48 4.81
CA PHE A 42 -16.62 4.77 6.21
C PHE A 42 -17.52 5.94 6.66
N GLU A 43 -17.48 7.07 5.96
CA GLU A 43 -18.29 8.27 6.26
C GLU A 43 -19.79 7.99 6.21
N ALA A 44 -20.25 7.09 5.32
CA ALA A 44 -21.65 6.69 5.24
C ALA A 44 -22.16 5.97 6.49
N GLY A 45 -21.26 5.33 7.26
CA GLY A 45 -21.60 4.56 8.47
C GLY A 45 -21.20 5.19 9.79
N HIS A 46 -20.42 6.27 9.77
CA HIS A 46 -19.80 6.89 10.94
C HIS A 46 -19.97 8.40 10.89
N ASP A 47 -20.11 9.04 12.06
CA ASP A 47 -20.20 10.50 12.18
C ASP A 47 -18.77 11.11 12.25
N THR A 48 -18.00 10.89 11.17
CA THR A 48 -16.61 11.32 11.07
C THR A 48 -16.32 11.77 9.64
N ASP A 49 -15.84 13.01 9.48
CA ASP A 49 -15.36 13.56 8.21
C ASP A 49 -13.89 13.15 7.98
N VAL A 50 -13.55 12.62 6.80
CA VAL A 50 -12.20 12.12 6.49
C VAL A 50 -11.47 13.06 5.52
N ASN A 51 -10.45 13.72 6.00
CA ASN A 51 -9.51 14.51 5.19
C ASN A 51 -8.44 13.58 4.60
N MET A 52 -8.66 13.03 3.42
CA MET A 52 -7.77 12.06 2.81
C MET A 52 -6.76 12.70 1.85
N VAL A 53 -5.48 12.28 1.98
CA VAL A 53 -4.41 12.58 1.02
C VAL A 53 -3.85 11.27 0.48
N ARG A 54 -3.81 11.13 -0.86
CA ARG A 54 -3.19 9.96 -1.49
C ARG A 54 -1.70 10.21 -1.70
N LEU A 55 -0.85 9.34 -1.10
CA LEU A 55 0.60 9.33 -1.26
C LEU A 55 1.09 7.89 -1.52
N SER A 56 2.18 7.73 -2.26
CA SER A 56 2.88 6.44 -2.32
C SER A 56 3.61 6.16 -1.00
N SER A 57 3.88 4.88 -0.69
CA SER A 57 4.31 4.48 0.66
C SER A 57 5.60 5.16 1.13
N GLY A 58 6.58 5.39 0.22
CA GLY A 58 7.80 6.13 0.54
C GLY A 58 7.55 7.63 0.79
N GLU A 59 6.64 8.24 0.03
CA GLU A 59 6.21 9.64 0.22
C GLU A 59 5.44 9.81 1.54
N ALA A 60 4.58 8.83 1.88
CA ALA A 60 3.84 8.81 3.15
C ALA A 60 4.79 8.76 4.35
N TYR A 61 5.76 7.83 4.33
CA TYR A 61 6.80 7.76 5.35
C TYR A 61 7.57 9.08 5.48
N ALA A 62 8.01 9.67 4.35
CA ALA A 62 8.75 10.93 4.35
C ALA A 62 7.93 12.09 4.94
N LYS A 63 6.62 12.16 4.63
CA LYS A 63 5.71 13.16 5.20
C LYS A 63 5.55 12.97 6.71
N ILE A 64 5.23 11.76 7.17
CA ILE A 64 5.05 11.46 8.60
C ILE A 64 6.33 11.78 9.39
N ARG A 65 7.51 11.41 8.86
CA ARG A 65 8.81 11.75 9.44
C ARG A 65 9.06 13.27 9.52
N ALA A 66 8.69 14.01 8.48
CA ALA A 66 8.85 15.46 8.47
C ALA A 66 7.93 16.14 9.49
N GLU A 67 6.77 15.56 9.77
CA GLU A 67 5.76 16.05 10.71
C GLU A 67 5.92 15.51 12.14
N ALA A 68 6.94 14.69 12.44
CA ALA A 68 7.09 13.98 13.72
C ALA A 68 7.02 14.87 14.97
N ARG A 69 7.40 16.16 14.87
CA ARG A 69 7.32 17.12 16.01
C ARG A 69 5.96 17.79 16.15
N ASN A 70 5.14 17.75 15.12
CA ASN A 70 3.80 18.33 15.08
C ASN A 70 2.96 17.56 14.06
N PRO A 71 2.51 16.34 14.40
CA PRO A 71 1.77 15.47 13.50
C PRO A 71 0.52 16.15 12.95
N GLN A 72 0.32 16.07 11.63
CA GLN A 72 -0.87 16.55 10.95
C GLN A 72 -1.68 15.38 10.38
N THR A 73 -1.13 14.18 10.45
CA THR A 73 -1.73 12.94 10.01
C THR A 73 -2.10 12.11 11.22
N ASP A 74 -3.29 11.54 11.25
CA ASP A 74 -3.75 10.69 12.34
C ASP A 74 -3.51 9.20 12.03
N LEU A 75 -3.76 8.81 10.78
CA LEU A 75 -3.69 7.43 10.36
C LEU A 75 -3.10 7.32 8.95
N TRP A 76 -2.27 6.31 8.76
CA TRP A 76 -1.77 5.90 7.45
C TRP A 76 -2.30 4.52 7.11
N TRP A 77 -3.12 4.44 6.07
CA TRP A 77 -3.74 3.22 5.59
C TRP A 77 -3.21 2.81 4.22
N ALA A 78 -3.02 1.50 4.07
CA ALA A 78 -2.59 0.84 2.84
C ALA A 78 -1.15 1.16 2.38
N GLY A 79 -0.74 0.54 1.29
CA GLY A 79 0.64 0.54 0.80
C GLY A 79 1.47 -0.59 1.41
N SER A 80 2.64 -0.85 0.86
CA SER A 80 3.49 -1.96 1.29
C SER A 80 4.01 -1.81 2.72
N GLY A 81 4.20 -2.94 3.40
CA GLY A 81 4.51 -2.98 4.83
C GLY A 81 5.91 -2.52 5.21
N ASP A 82 6.91 -2.62 4.32
CA ASP A 82 8.28 -2.23 4.64
C ASP A 82 8.42 -0.77 5.14
N PRO A 83 7.81 0.25 4.48
CA PRO A 83 7.82 1.61 5.01
C PRO A 83 7.03 1.80 6.31
N HIS A 84 5.98 1.00 6.54
CA HIS A 84 5.25 0.99 7.81
C HIS A 84 6.11 0.42 8.94
N LEU A 85 6.84 -0.68 8.69
CA LEU A 85 7.80 -1.24 9.64
C LEU A 85 8.92 -0.25 9.93
N GLN A 86 9.44 0.44 8.91
CA GLN A 86 10.41 1.51 9.10
C GLN A 86 9.86 2.62 10.00
N ALA A 87 8.64 3.08 9.75
CA ALA A 87 7.99 4.11 10.57
C ALA A 87 7.79 3.64 12.02
N ALA A 88 7.47 2.35 12.22
CA ALA A 88 7.37 1.74 13.55
C ALA A 88 8.72 1.72 14.27
N ASN A 89 9.80 1.31 13.59
CA ASN A 89 11.16 1.27 14.12
C ASN A 89 11.68 2.67 14.49
N ASP A 90 11.32 3.69 13.70
CA ASP A 90 11.68 5.09 13.95
C ASP A 90 10.80 5.76 15.04
N GLY A 91 9.82 5.05 15.60
CA GLY A 91 8.92 5.57 16.62
C GLY A 91 7.91 6.59 16.10
N LEU A 92 7.65 6.59 14.79
CA LEU A 92 6.71 7.50 14.12
C LEU A 92 5.26 7.04 14.20
N THR A 93 5.02 5.82 14.64
CA THR A 93 3.69 5.24 14.81
C THR A 93 3.52 4.73 16.23
N GLN A 94 2.30 4.76 16.77
CA GLN A 94 2.00 4.31 18.12
C GLN A 94 1.40 2.89 18.11
N PRO A 95 1.60 2.11 19.20
CA PRO A 95 1.00 0.78 19.29
C PRO A 95 -0.51 0.87 19.47
N TYR A 96 -1.22 -0.02 18.77
CA TYR A 96 -2.65 -0.23 18.97
C TYR A 96 -3.04 -1.68 18.76
N GLU A 97 -3.58 -2.30 19.79
CA GLU A 97 -4.12 -3.66 19.74
C GLU A 97 -5.62 -3.60 19.45
N SER A 98 -5.98 -3.68 18.16
CA SER A 98 -7.38 -3.75 17.74
C SER A 98 -8.07 -4.99 18.31
N PRO A 99 -9.34 -4.90 18.75
CA PRO A 99 -10.11 -6.06 19.16
C PRO A 99 -10.32 -7.09 18.04
N ARG A 100 -10.05 -6.71 16.78
CA ARG A 100 -10.19 -7.58 15.60
C ARG A 100 -8.95 -8.40 15.25
N LEU A 101 -7.84 -8.26 15.98
CA LEU A 101 -6.59 -8.98 15.66
C LEU A 101 -6.77 -10.50 15.59
N ALA A 102 -7.62 -11.09 16.42
CA ALA A 102 -7.89 -12.53 16.41
C ALA A 102 -8.61 -13.02 15.14
N GLU A 103 -9.27 -12.11 14.41
CA GLU A 103 -9.97 -12.40 13.16
C GLU A 103 -9.03 -12.48 11.95
N LEU A 104 -7.77 -12.01 12.09
CA LEU A 104 -6.84 -11.85 10.97
C LEU A 104 -6.07 -13.15 10.67
N HIS A 105 -5.66 -13.27 9.41
CA HIS A 105 -4.70 -14.29 8.97
C HIS A 105 -3.35 -14.14 9.67
N ASP A 106 -2.62 -15.25 9.81
CA ASP A 106 -1.37 -15.31 10.57
C ASP A 106 -0.29 -14.36 10.01
N TRP A 107 -0.23 -14.15 8.70
CA TRP A 107 0.71 -13.21 8.08
C TRP A 107 0.43 -11.75 8.46
N ALA A 108 -0.84 -11.36 8.56
CA ALA A 108 -1.23 -10.01 8.98
C ALA A 108 -0.96 -9.77 10.47
N LEU A 109 -1.22 -10.81 11.30
CA LEU A 109 -0.92 -10.79 12.73
C LEU A 109 0.59 -10.82 12.99
N ALA A 110 1.39 -11.51 12.16
CA ALA A 110 2.85 -11.51 12.24
C ALA A 110 3.40 -10.08 12.07
N GLN A 111 2.88 -9.31 11.11
CA GLN A 111 3.22 -7.90 10.91
C GLN A 111 3.00 -7.08 12.19
N ALA A 112 1.84 -7.25 12.84
CA ALA A 112 1.53 -6.55 14.10
C ALA A 112 2.50 -6.93 15.22
N LYS A 113 2.78 -8.21 15.39
CA LYS A 113 3.70 -8.70 16.45
C LYS A 113 5.14 -8.25 16.23
N THR A 114 5.62 -8.28 14.99
CA THR A 114 7.00 -7.85 14.63
C THR A 114 7.23 -6.37 14.92
N SER A 115 6.17 -5.56 14.87
CA SER A 115 6.22 -4.11 15.10
C SER A 115 5.75 -3.68 16.49
N ASP A 116 5.61 -4.59 17.45
CA ASP A 116 5.00 -4.28 18.74
C ASP A 116 3.64 -3.56 18.61
N TYR A 117 2.80 -4.06 17.69
CA TYR A 117 1.47 -3.52 17.36
C TYR A 117 1.46 -2.07 16.83
N ARG A 118 2.58 -1.59 16.29
CA ARG A 118 2.68 -0.25 15.68
C ARG A 118 2.21 -0.20 14.24
N THR A 119 2.05 -1.36 13.62
CA THR A 119 1.44 -1.53 12.30
C THR A 119 0.76 -2.90 12.20
N VAL A 120 -0.22 -3.06 11.33
CA VAL A 120 -0.93 -4.32 11.08
C VAL A 120 -1.10 -4.56 9.60
N GLY A 121 -1.13 -5.83 9.19
CA GLY A 121 -1.45 -6.21 7.82
C GLY A 121 -2.94 -6.06 7.53
N VAL A 122 -3.27 -5.41 6.42
CA VAL A 122 -4.66 -5.21 5.96
C VAL A 122 -5.00 -5.98 4.70
N TYR A 123 -4.00 -6.30 3.88
CA TYR A 123 -4.11 -7.17 2.70
C TYR A 123 -2.74 -7.74 2.33
N ALA A 124 -2.71 -8.70 1.40
CA ALA A 124 -1.48 -9.18 0.77
C ALA A 124 -1.57 -9.07 -0.76
N GLY A 125 -0.41 -8.86 -1.39
CA GLY A 125 -0.28 -8.76 -2.85
C GLY A 125 1.06 -9.34 -3.32
N VAL A 126 1.07 -10.04 -4.45
CA VAL A 126 2.26 -10.69 -5.03
C VAL A 126 2.93 -9.76 -6.03
N LEU A 127 4.25 -9.63 -5.98
CA LEU A 127 5.03 -8.88 -6.94
C LEU A 127 5.18 -9.66 -8.26
N GLY A 128 5.12 -8.94 -9.38
CA GLY A 128 5.31 -9.50 -10.73
C GLY A 128 5.23 -8.39 -11.77
N TRP A 129 4.62 -8.68 -12.90
CA TRP A 129 4.38 -7.67 -13.93
C TRP A 129 3.13 -7.94 -14.74
N GLY A 130 2.63 -6.87 -15.35
CA GLY A 130 1.68 -6.93 -16.43
C GLY A 130 2.33 -6.47 -17.73
N TYR A 131 2.13 -7.21 -18.84
CA TYR A 131 2.60 -6.80 -20.17
C TYR A 131 1.44 -6.67 -21.14
N ASN A 132 1.55 -5.74 -22.07
CA ASN A 132 0.56 -5.50 -23.12
C ASN A 132 0.76 -6.51 -24.25
N THR A 133 -0.18 -7.44 -24.42
CA THR A 133 -0.09 -8.52 -25.41
C THR A 133 -0.08 -7.99 -26.85
N GLU A 134 -0.81 -6.93 -27.16
CA GLU A 134 -0.85 -6.34 -28.50
C GLU A 134 0.48 -5.67 -28.89
N ILE A 135 1.14 -5.00 -27.93
CA ILE A 135 2.48 -4.43 -28.16
C ILE A 135 3.49 -5.53 -28.41
N PHE A 136 3.46 -6.58 -27.57
CA PHE A 136 4.39 -7.70 -27.69
C PHE A 136 4.21 -8.44 -29.01
N ASP A 137 2.97 -8.74 -29.40
CA ASP A 137 2.65 -9.37 -30.70
C ASP A 137 3.11 -8.49 -31.87
N LYS A 138 2.80 -7.20 -31.86
CA LYS A 138 3.20 -6.24 -32.89
C LYS A 138 4.71 -6.13 -33.08
N LYS A 139 5.46 -6.24 -32.00
CA LYS A 139 6.93 -6.16 -31.99
C LYS A 139 7.60 -7.53 -32.15
N GLY A 140 6.85 -8.62 -32.17
CA GLY A 140 7.37 -9.98 -32.24
C GLY A 140 8.17 -10.39 -30.99
N LEU A 141 7.82 -9.82 -29.82
CA LEU A 141 8.47 -10.11 -28.54
C LEU A 141 7.86 -11.36 -27.91
N GLY A 142 8.70 -12.20 -27.31
CA GLY A 142 8.24 -13.32 -26.49
C GLY A 142 7.69 -12.84 -25.15
N ALA A 143 6.63 -13.51 -24.63
CA ALA A 143 6.12 -13.22 -23.30
C ALA A 143 7.18 -13.50 -22.22
N PRO A 144 7.63 -12.51 -21.43
CA PRO A 144 8.64 -12.72 -20.39
C PRO A 144 8.05 -13.52 -19.23
N LYS A 145 8.76 -14.55 -18.78
CA LYS A 145 8.32 -15.46 -17.70
C LYS A 145 9.21 -15.38 -16.46
N CYS A 146 10.43 -14.90 -16.62
CA CYS A 146 11.46 -14.91 -15.60
C CYS A 146 12.06 -13.52 -15.45
N TRP A 147 12.64 -13.18 -14.30
CA TRP A 147 13.38 -11.93 -14.13
C TRP A 147 14.49 -11.80 -15.19
N ALA A 148 15.14 -12.88 -15.52
CA ALA A 148 16.18 -12.90 -16.55
C ALA A 148 15.69 -12.45 -17.93
N ASP A 149 14.44 -12.75 -18.30
CA ASP A 149 13.87 -12.39 -19.60
C ASP A 149 13.69 -10.86 -19.76
N LEU A 150 13.58 -10.13 -18.64
CA LEU A 150 13.46 -8.66 -18.67
C LEU A 150 14.75 -7.97 -19.12
N LEU A 151 15.87 -8.70 -19.22
CA LEU A 151 17.14 -8.22 -19.76
C LEU A 151 17.25 -8.38 -21.27
N ASP A 152 16.27 -8.95 -21.95
CA ASP A 152 16.27 -9.05 -23.41
C ASP A 152 16.41 -7.65 -24.05
N PRO A 153 17.41 -7.42 -24.92
CA PRO A 153 17.58 -6.14 -25.63
C PRO A 153 16.37 -5.74 -26.48
N GLY A 154 15.52 -6.69 -26.87
CA GLY A 154 14.25 -6.43 -27.58
C GLY A 154 13.27 -5.61 -26.73
N LEU A 155 13.42 -5.61 -25.40
CA LEU A 155 12.59 -4.85 -24.46
C LEU A 155 13.12 -3.43 -24.22
N LYS A 156 14.10 -2.96 -24.97
CA LYS A 156 14.68 -1.61 -24.79
C LYS A 156 13.62 -0.53 -24.86
N GLY A 157 13.45 0.20 -23.75
CA GLY A 157 12.48 1.28 -23.61
C GLY A 157 11.02 0.81 -23.45
N GLU A 158 10.78 -0.49 -23.26
CA GLU A 158 9.42 -1.06 -23.10
C GLU A 158 9.02 -1.26 -21.64
N ILE A 159 9.97 -1.22 -20.72
CA ILE A 159 9.70 -1.50 -19.31
C ILE A 159 9.48 -0.19 -18.55
N GLN A 160 8.47 -0.18 -17.69
CA GLN A 160 8.33 0.79 -16.62
C GLN A 160 8.35 0.11 -15.26
N ILE A 161 8.92 0.78 -14.29
CA ILE A 161 8.93 0.42 -12.86
C ILE A 161 8.88 1.73 -12.05
N ALA A 162 8.38 1.69 -10.85
CA ALA A 162 8.41 2.87 -10.00
C ALA A 162 9.81 3.11 -9.38
N ASP A 163 10.04 4.31 -8.85
CA ASP A 163 11.23 4.63 -8.07
C ASP A 163 11.07 4.11 -6.63
N PRO A 164 12.01 3.31 -6.11
CA PRO A 164 11.92 2.74 -4.76
C PRO A 164 11.99 3.78 -3.62
N ASN A 165 12.49 4.99 -3.89
CA ASN A 165 12.44 6.07 -2.91
C ASN A 165 11.01 6.56 -2.64
N SER A 166 10.15 6.56 -3.65
CA SER A 166 8.76 6.99 -3.52
C SER A 166 7.79 5.84 -3.36
N SER A 167 8.03 4.70 -4.02
CA SER A 167 7.12 3.58 -4.15
C SER A 167 7.53 2.38 -3.29
N GLY A 168 6.62 1.91 -2.44
CA GLY A 168 6.80 0.65 -1.73
C GLY A 168 6.89 -0.55 -2.67
N THR A 169 6.08 -0.58 -3.75
CA THR A 169 6.14 -1.65 -4.78
C THR A 169 7.54 -1.79 -5.35
N ALA A 170 8.17 -0.68 -5.72
CA ALA A 170 9.52 -0.71 -6.28
C ALA A 170 10.58 -1.05 -5.22
N TYR A 171 10.38 -0.65 -3.96
CA TYR A 171 11.25 -1.11 -2.88
C TYR A 171 11.11 -2.62 -2.64
N THR A 172 9.90 -3.15 -2.64
CA THR A 172 9.69 -4.61 -2.56
C THR A 172 10.35 -5.34 -3.74
N ALA A 173 10.34 -4.76 -4.96
CA ALA A 173 11.06 -5.32 -6.10
C ALA A 173 12.59 -5.31 -5.89
N LEU A 174 13.16 -4.20 -5.41
CA LEU A 174 14.57 -4.09 -5.07
C LEU A 174 14.97 -5.12 -4.00
N ALA A 175 14.24 -5.18 -2.89
CA ALA A 175 14.49 -6.13 -1.81
C ALA A 175 14.29 -7.59 -2.23
N THR A 176 13.33 -7.87 -3.11
CA THR A 176 13.13 -9.21 -3.71
C THR A 176 14.36 -9.64 -4.50
N LEU A 177 14.86 -8.80 -5.38
CA LEU A 177 16.04 -9.11 -6.19
C LEU A 177 17.28 -9.32 -5.33
N VAL A 178 17.47 -8.49 -4.30
CA VAL A 178 18.56 -8.65 -3.32
C VAL A 178 18.47 -9.99 -2.58
N GLN A 179 17.27 -10.41 -2.21
CA GLN A 179 17.07 -11.70 -1.53
C GLN A 179 17.22 -12.90 -2.47
N LEU A 180 16.84 -12.75 -3.74
CA LEU A 180 16.95 -13.83 -4.73
C LEU A 180 18.39 -14.12 -5.15
N MET A 181 19.20 -13.07 -5.34
CA MET A 181 20.49 -13.23 -6.01
C MET A 181 21.70 -12.64 -5.24
N GLY A 182 21.46 -12.03 -4.06
CA GLY A 182 22.48 -11.28 -3.33
C GLY A 182 22.56 -9.81 -3.78
N GLU A 183 23.12 -8.96 -2.92
CA GLU A 183 23.07 -7.51 -3.16
C GLU A 183 23.87 -7.07 -4.39
N GLU A 184 25.10 -7.58 -4.58
CA GLU A 184 25.96 -7.18 -5.70
C GLU A 184 25.35 -7.58 -7.05
N GLU A 185 24.91 -8.82 -7.17
CA GLU A 185 24.29 -9.36 -8.38
C GLU A 185 22.94 -8.69 -8.67
N ALA A 186 22.18 -8.32 -7.64
CA ALA A 186 20.92 -7.59 -7.78
C ALA A 186 21.14 -6.20 -8.36
N PHE A 187 22.15 -5.46 -7.89
CA PHE A 187 22.47 -4.14 -8.42
C PHE A 187 23.06 -4.20 -9.82
N ASP A 188 23.86 -5.22 -10.14
CA ASP A 188 24.34 -5.46 -11.51
C ASP A 188 23.18 -5.82 -12.46
N TYR A 189 22.20 -6.62 -11.99
CA TYR A 189 20.97 -6.89 -12.72
C TYR A 189 20.16 -5.62 -12.97
N LEU A 190 19.93 -4.80 -11.94
CA LEU A 190 19.16 -3.55 -12.02
C LEU A 190 19.80 -2.52 -12.96
N LYS A 191 21.13 -2.43 -13.01
CA LYS A 191 21.87 -1.60 -14.00
C LYS A 191 21.57 -2.05 -15.43
N LYS A 192 21.60 -3.37 -15.66
CA LYS A 192 21.28 -3.94 -16.99
C LYS A 192 19.80 -3.72 -17.34
N LEU A 193 18.90 -3.97 -16.39
CA LEU A 193 17.46 -3.72 -16.54
C LEU A 193 17.18 -2.25 -16.88
N GLY A 194 17.90 -1.31 -16.28
CA GLY A 194 17.81 0.13 -16.53
C GLY A 194 17.95 0.50 -18.02
N SER A 195 18.67 -0.30 -18.82
CA SER A 195 18.78 -0.09 -20.27
C SER A 195 17.46 -0.36 -21.01
N ASN A 196 16.56 -1.14 -20.43
CA ASN A 196 15.24 -1.49 -20.97
C ASN A 196 14.12 -0.63 -20.34
N VAL A 197 14.42 0.11 -19.27
CA VAL A 197 13.45 0.98 -18.58
C VAL A 197 13.30 2.29 -19.34
N SER A 198 12.06 2.64 -19.70
CA SER A 198 11.73 3.94 -20.29
C SER A 198 11.43 5.02 -19.26
N GLN A 199 10.95 4.63 -18.07
CA GLN A 199 10.58 5.57 -17.02
C GLN A 199 10.56 4.92 -15.63
N TYR A 200 11.04 5.66 -14.63
CA TYR A 200 10.81 5.39 -13.22
C TYR A 200 9.66 6.27 -12.72
N THR A 201 8.52 5.64 -12.37
CA THR A 201 7.30 6.36 -11.95
C THR A 201 7.31 6.60 -10.44
N LYS A 202 6.48 7.55 -9.95
CA LYS A 202 6.32 7.76 -8.50
C LYS A 202 5.40 6.75 -7.84
N SER A 203 4.32 6.35 -8.54
CA SER A 203 3.32 5.41 -8.03
C SER A 203 3.62 3.99 -8.50
N GLY A 204 3.48 3.01 -7.58
CA GLY A 204 3.71 1.59 -7.86
C GLY A 204 2.76 0.99 -8.89
N SER A 205 1.51 1.47 -8.99
CA SER A 205 0.53 1.00 -9.98
C SER A 205 0.62 1.70 -11.34
N ALA A 206 1.34 2.83 -11.45
CA ALA A 206 1.43 3.59 -12.69
C ALA A 206 2.06 2.81 -13.87
N PRO A 207 3.10 1.98 -13.68
CA PRO A 207 3.73 1.23 -14.76
C PRO A 207 2.74 0.37 -15.55
N VAL A 208 1.88 -0.41 -14.89
CA VAL A 208 0.93 -1.26 -15.61
C VAL A 208 -0.22 -0.47 -16.23
N LYS A 209 -0.58 0.68 -15.66
CA LYS A 209 -1.56 1.60 -16.28
C LYS A 209 -1.01 2.19 -17.58
N SER A 210 0.29 2.50 -17.63
CA SER A 210 0.95 2.92 -18.88
C SER A 210 0.99 1.77 -19.89
N ALA A 211 1.28 0.55 -19.46
CA ALA A 211 1.22 -0.62 -20.34
C ALA A 211 -0.20 -0.86 -20.87
N ALA A 212 -1.22 -0.73 -20.02
CA ALA A 212 -2.63 -0.87 -20.43
C ALA A 212 -3.01 0.13 -21.53
N ARG A 213 -2.54 1.38 -21.44
CA ARG A 213 -2.80 2.42 -22.45
C ARG A 213 -1.91 2.35 -23.69
N GLY A 214 -0.97 1.40 -23.73
CA GLY A 214 -0.03 1.25 -24.85
C GLY A 214 1.14 2.24 -24.84
N GLU A 215 1.41 2.90 -23.72
CA GLU A 215 2.53 3.84 -23.52
C GLU A 215 3.83 3.12 -23.13
N ALA A 216 3.73 1.87 -22.69
CA ALA A 216 4.84 0.96 -22.38
C ALA A 216 4.45 -0.48 -22.75
N GLY A 217 5.43 -1.33 -22.96
CA GLY A 217 5.20 -2.76 -23.20
C GLY A 217 4.89 -3.54 -21.93
N LEU A 218 5.53 -3.18 -20.81
CA LEU A 218 5.47 -3.92 -19.56
C LEU A 218 5.61 -2.99 -18.36
N GLY A 219 4.85 -3.28 -17.29
CA GLY A 219 4.96 -2.64 -15.99
C GLY A 219 5.28 -3.64 -14.87
N ILE A 220 6.39 -3.44 -14.13
CA ILE A 220 6.69 -4.19 -12.91
C ILE A 220 5.86 -3.58 -11.78
N VAL A 221 4.97 -4.40 -11.19
CA VAL A 221 3.93 -3.96 -10.24
C VAL A 221 3.57 -5.09 -9.28
N PHE A 222 2.73 -4.81 -8.28
CA PHE A 222 1.99 -5.91 -7.66
C PHE A 222 0.94 -6.44 -8.64
N MET A 223 0.84 -7.75 -8.73
CA MET A 223 0.04 -8.43 -9.78
C MET A 223 -1.45 -8.10 -9.70
N HIS A 224 -1.99 -7.75 -8.53
CA HIS A 224 -3.38 -7.30 -8.41
C HIS A 224 -3.68 -6.01 -9.21
N ASP A 225 -2.69 -5.11 -9.35
CA ASP A 225 -2.82 -3.92 -10.21
C ASP A 225 -2.91 -4.32 -11.70
N ALA A 226 -2.16 -5.35 -12.11
CA ALA A 226 -2.21 -5.88 -13.46
C ALA A 226 -3.53 -6.62 -13.74
N VAL A 227 -4.02 -7.41 -12.77
CA VAL A 227 -5.34 -8.03 -12.82
C VAL A 227 -6.43 -6.96 -12.97
N ALA A 228 -6.35 -5.86 -12.23
CA ALA A 228 -7.32 -4.77 -12.33
C ALA A 228 -7.38 -4.16 -13.74
N GLN A 229 -6.25 -4.03 -14.44
CA GLN A 229 -6.25 -3.56 -15.82
C GLN A 229 -6.84 -4.60 -16.80
N ALA A 230 -6.51 -5.88 -16.61
CA ALA A 230 -7.07 -6.96 -17.44
C ALA A 230 -8.61 -7.06 -17.30
N GLU A 231 -9.13 -6.96 -16.07
CA GLU A 231 -10.57 -6.98 -15.79
C GLU A 231 -11.32 -5.75 -16.34
N GLN A 232 -10.63 -4.63 -16.53
CA GLN A 232 -11.16 -3.46 -17.26
C GLN A 232 -11.16 -3.64 -18.78
N GLY A 233 -10.68 -4.78 -19.30
CA GLY A 233 -10.67 -5.12 -20.73
C GLY A 233 -9.43 -4.64 -21.48
N PHE A 234 -8.40 -4.17 -20.79
CA PHE A 234 -7.12 -3.85 -21.44
C PHE A 234 -6.36 -5.14 -21.81
N PRO A 235 -5.55 -5.13 -22.88
CA PRO A 235 -4.81 -6.29 -23.35
C PRO A 235 -3.59 -6.59 -22.45
N ILE A 236 -3.82 -6.78 -21.15
CA ILE A 236 -2.79 -7.07 -20.17
C ILE A 236 -2.78 -8.54 -19.80
N SER A 237 -1.62 -9.17 -19.91
CA SER A 237 -1.33 -10.49 -19.35
C SER A 237 -0.49 -10.35 -18.10
N VAL A 238 -0.85 -11.12 -17.06
CA VAL A 238 -0.25 -11.05 -15.70
C VAL A 238 0.74 -12.18 -15.55
N VAL A 239 1.93 -11.90 -15.01
CA VAL A 239 3.01 -12.88 -14.87
C VAL A 239 3.65 -12.82 -13.50
N ALA A 240 3.77 -13.99 -12.87
CA ALA A 240 4.64 -14.21 -11.71
C ALA A 240 6.02 -14.70 -12.20
N PRO A 241 7.12 -14.14 -11.69
CA PRO A 241 8.48 -14.54 -12.10
C PRO A 241 8.82 -16.01 -11.80
N CYS A 242 9.40 -16.72 -12.75
CA CYS A 242 9.70 -18.14 -12.65
C CYS A 242 10.77 -18.50 -11.59
N GLU A 243 11.72 -17.59 -11.33
CA GLU A 243 12.75 -17.78 -10.30
C GLU A 243 12.18 -17.71 -8.89
N GLY A 244 11.04 -17.07 -8.75
CA GLY A 244 10.38 -16.73 -7.51
C GLY A 244 10.24 -15.21 -7.35
N THR A 245 9.39 -14.80 -6.42
CA THR A 245 9.12 -13.40 -6.20
C THR A 245 8.75 -13.08 -4.77
N GLY A 246 8.89 -11.82 -4.38
CA GLY A 246 8.40 -11.30 -3.12
C GLY A 246 6.91 -10.99 -3.16
N TYR A 247 6.43 -10.59 -2.02
CA TYR A 247 5.05 -10.15 -1.84
C TYR A 247 5.00 -9.02 -0.81
N GLU A 248 3.91 -8.28 -0.80
CA GLU A 248 3.65 -7.29 0.24
C GLU A 248 2.67 -7.82 1.27
N VAL A 249 2.83 -7.34 2.49
CA VAL A 249 1.78 -7.25 3.49
C VAL A 249 1.39 -5.77 3.55
N GLY A 250 0.36 -5.40 2.78
CA GLY A 250 -0.16 -4.03 2.82
C GLY A 250 -0.62 -3.68 4.23
N SER A 251 -0.26 -2.51 4.72
CA SER A 251 -0.28 -2.25 6.15
C SER A 251 -1.05 -0.99 6.54
N MET A 252 -1.31 -0.86 7.84
CA MET A 252 -1.96 0.30 8.42
C MET A 252 -1.31 0.64 9.77
N SER A 253 -1.18 1.94 10.06
CA SER A 253 -0.55 2.44 11.27
C SER A 253 -1.22 3.70 11.77
N ILE A 254 -1.40 3.84 13.09
CA ILE A 254 -1.78 5.10 13.72
C ILE A 254 -0.50 5.90 13.95
N VAL A 255 -0.48 7.17 13.53
CA VAL A 255 0.68 8.05 13.69
C VAL A 255 0.89 8.38 15.17
N ASP A 256 2.15 8.42 15.61
CA ASP A 256 2.47 8.81 16.99
C ASP A 256 2.11 10.28 17.20
N GLY A 257 1.35 10.56 18.28
CA GLY A 257 0.81 11.89 18.53
C GLY A 257 -0.39 12.28 17.66
N ALA A 258 -1.09 11.31 17.04
CA ALA A 258 -2.34 11.55 16.31
C ALA A 258 -3.30 12.41 17.12
N TYR A 259 -3.78 13.50 16.52
CA TYR A 259 -4.67 14.46 17.18
C TYR A 259 -6.08 13.89 17.35
N ASN A 260 -6.57 13.20 16.31
CA ASN A 260 -7.91 12.61 16.27
C ASN A 260 -7.84 11.09 16.56
N LEU A 261 -7.26 10.72 17.70
CA LEU A 261 -6.94 9.32 18.03
C LEU A 261 -8.16 8.40 18.06
N ASP A 262 -9.30 8.86 18.57
CA ASP A 262 -10.51 8.06 18.66
C ASP A 262 -11.08 7.75 17.26
N ALA A 263 -11.13 8.74 16.38
CA ALA A 263 -11.52 8.57 14.98
C ALA A 263 -10.53 7.64 14.23
N ALA A 264 -9.22 7.78 14.50
CA ALA A 264 -8.21 6.90 13.94
C ALA A 264 -8.41 5.44 14.35
N LYS A 265 -8.72 5.16 15.62
CA LYS A 265 -9.03 3.81 16.11
C LYS A 265 -10.33 3.26 15.53
N GLU A 266 -11.37 4.10 15.41
CA GLU A 266 -12.64 3.71 14.81
C GLU A 266 -12.45 3.29 13.35
N PHE A 267 -11.74 4.08 12.55
CA PHE A 267 -11.39 3.71 11.18
C PHE A 267 -10.53 2.44 11.12
N TYR A 268 -9.53 2.34 12.02
CA TYR A 268 -8.64 1.18 12.10
C TYR A 268 -9.42 -0.12 12.34
N ASP A 269 -10.31 -0.13 13.31
CA ASP A 269 -11.11 -1.30 13.65
C ASP A 269 -12.12 -1.62 12.55
N TRP A 270 -12.74 -0.60 11.94
CA TRP A 270 -13.68 -0.80 10.84
C TRP A 270 -13.01 -1.40 9.60
N VAL A 271 -11.84 -0.87 9.20
CA VAL A 271 -11.13 -1.36 8.01
C VAL A 271 -10.61 -2.80 8.16
N LEU A 272 -10.41 -3.28 9.38
CA LEU A 272 -10.09 -4.68 9.65
C LEU A 272 -11.31 -5.60 9.66
N SER A 273 -12.53 -5.08 9.54
CA SER A 273 -13.74 -5.89 9.48
C SER A 273 -13.91 -6.61 8.14
N PRO A 274 -14.61 -7.74 8.12
CA PRO A 274 -14.93 -8.39 6.85
C PRO A 274 -15.80 -7.51 5.95
N GLU A 275 -16.65 -6.67 6.55
CA GLU A 275 -17.53 -5.73 5.83
C GLU A 275 -16.69 -4.75 4.98
N ALA A 276 -15.74 -4.04 5.59
CA ALA A 276 -14.87 -3.11 4.88
C ALA A 276 -13.99 -3.81 3.84
N GLN A 277 -13.42 -4.97 4.17
CA GLN A 277 -12.54 -5.70 3.25
C GLN A 277 -13.29 -6.31 2.05
N ASN A 278 -14.58 -6.61 2.20
CA ASN A 278 -15.43 -7.06 1.09
C ASN A 278 -15.75 -5.95 0.08
N LEU A 279 -15.52 -4.67 0.40
CA LEU A 279 -15.66 -3.55 -0.53
C LEU A 279 -14.52 -3.47 -1.55
N MET A 280 -13.36 -4.07 -1.26
CA MET A 280 -12.16 -3.95 -2.09
C MET A 280 -12.36 -4.43 -3.53
N PRO A 281 -12.97 -5.60 -3.79
CA PRO A 281 -13.25 -6.03 -5.17
C PRO A 281 -14.20 -5.11 -5.92
N GLU A 282 -15.16 -4.46 -5.25
CA GLU A 282 -16.06 -3.49 -5.86
C GLU A 282 -15.33 -2.24 -6.38
N ALA A 283 -14.23 -1.86 -5.70
CA ALA A 283 -13.32 -0.80 -6.11
C ALA A 283 -12.28 -1.25 -7.14
N GLY A 284 -12.36 -2.50 -7.63
CA GLY A 284 -11.39 -3.07 -8.57
C GLY A 284 -10.06 -3.48 -7.92
N SER A 285 -10.03 -3.69 -6.62
CA SER A 285 -8.88 -4.23 -5.91
C SER A 285 -9.00 -5.73 -5.74
N TYR A 286 -8.00 -6.47 -6.24
CA TYR A 286 -7.95 -7.93 -6.20
C TYR A 286 -6.85 -8.44 -5.26
N GLN A 287 -6.63 -7.71 -4.17
CA GLN A 287 -5.73 -8.08 -3.08
C GLN A 287 -6.35 -9.19 -2.21
N ILE A 288 -5.50 -9.88 -1.47
CA ILE A 288 -5.94 -10.92 -0.53
C ILE A 288 -6.28 -10.24 0.80
N PRO A 289 -7.53 -10.31 1.28
CA PRO A 289 -7.93 -9.64 2.52
C PRO A 289 -7.25 -10.25 3.75
N SER A 290 -7.00 -9.43 4.78
CA SER A 290 -6.38 -9.90 6.02
C SER A 290 -7.37 -10.58 6.98
N ASN A 291 -8.65 -10.25 6.92
CA ASN A 291 -9.67 -10.86 7.78
C ASN A 291 -10.12 -12.22 7.23
N LYS A 292 -10.08 -13.26 8.07
CA LYS A 292 -10.44 -14.64 7.70
C LYS A 292 -11.88 -14.82 7.23
N ALA A 293 -12.78 -13.93 7.66
CA ALA A 293 -14.19 -13.96 7.28
C ALA A 293 -14.50 -13.11 6.03
N ALA A 294 -13.54 -12.31 5.56
CA ALA A 294 -13.69 -11.59 4.30
C ALA A 294 -13.57 -12.55 3.11
N VAL A 295 -14.32 -12.27 2.06
CA VAL A 295 -14.35 -13.09 0.84
C VAL A 295 -13.37 -12.50 -0.16
N ALA A 296 -12.27 -13.21 -0.40
CA ALA A 296 -11.36 -12.86 -1.48
C ALA A 296 -12.09 -12.97 -2.83
N SER A 297 -11.81 -12.03 -3.73
CA SER A 297 -12.29 -12.14 -5.11
C SER A 297 -11.77 -13.41 -5.78
N ASP A 298 -12.55 -14.02 -6.66
CA ASP A 298 -12.12 -15.13 -7.52
C ASP A 298 -11.00 -14.70 -8.51
N LYS A 299 -10.81 -13.40 -8.67
CA LYS A 299 -9.74 -12.77 -9.46
C LYS A 299 -8.46 -12.55 -8.65
N ALA A 300 -8.55 -12.62 -7.32
CA ALA A 300 -7.37 -12.48 -6.47
C ALA A 300 -6.41 -13.65 -6.69
N LEU A 301 -5.11 -13.32 -6.76
CA LEU A 301 -4.08 -14.35 -6.87
C LEU A 301 -3.98 -15.14 -5.58
N LYS A 302 -3.83 -16.45 -5.71
CA LYS A 302 -3.61 -17.32 -4.56
C LYS A 302 -2.11 -17.45 -4.30
N LEU A 303 -1.69 -17.14 -3.07
CA LEU A 303 -0.28 -17.18 -2.69
C LEU A 303 0.36 -18.56 -2.93
N GLU A 304 -0.41 -19.63 -2.74
CA GLU A 304 0.03 -21.03 -2.95
C GLU A 304 0.25 -21.40 -4.42
N GLU A 305 -0.27 -20.61 -5.36
CA GLU A 305 -0.08 -20.84 -6.81
C GLU A 305 1.18 -20.13 -7.36
N VAL A 306 1.87 -19.34 -6.53
CA VAL A 306 3.05 -18.56 -6.91
C VAL A 306 4.28 -19.06 -6.13
N LYS A 307 5.41 -19.13 -6.80
CA LYS A 307 6.69 -19.40 -6.14
C LYS A 307 7.15 -18.17 -5.36
N LEU A 308 6.72 -18.04 -4.11
CA LEU A 308 7.16 -16.97 -3.23
C LEU A 308 8.55 -17.26 -2.65
N ILE A 309 9.35 -16.22 -2.44
CA ILE A 309 10.54 -16.27 -1.60
C ILE A 309 10.13 -16.19 -0.13
N ASP A 310 11.00 -16.64 0.77
CA ASP A 310 10.88 -16.39 2.20
C ASP A 310 11.32 -14.92 2.46
N TYR A 311 10.37 -13.98 2.23
CA TYR A 311 10.66 -12.55 2.29
C TYR A 311 10.87 -12.11 3.74
N ASP A 312 12.07 -11.64 4.05
CA ASP A 312 12.46 -11.20 5.39
C ASP A 312 11.97 -9.75 5.66
N PHE A 313 10.69 -9.65 6.04
CA PHE A 313 10.07 -8.36 6.39
C PHE A 313 10.77 -7.64 7.56
N ALA A 314 11.29 -8.39 8.53
CA ALA A 314 11.97 -7.80 9.68
C ALA A 314 13.22 -7.06 9.22
N LYS A 315 14.09 -7.73 8.45
CA LYS A 315 15.34 -7.15 7.93
C LYS A 315 15.09 -6.01 6.95
N TYR A 316 14.21 -6.22 5.95
CA TYR A 316 14.01 -5.24 4.87
C TYR A 316 13.06 -4.09 5.26
N GLY A 317 12.35 -4.21 6.39
CA GLY A 317 11.62 -3.14 7.04
C GLY A 317 12.45 -2.32 8.04
N GLU A 318 13.69 -2.75 8.38
CA GLU A 318 14.59 -1.99 9.25
C GLU A 318 15.06 -0.70 8.56
N THR A 319 15.13 0.38 9.34
CA THR A 319 15.55 1.71 8.85
C THR A 319 16.92 1.69 8.22
N GLU A 320 17.91 1.04 8.85
CA GLU A 320 19.29 0.99 8.35
C GLU A 320 19.39 0.22 7.03
N THR A 321 18.79 -0.97 6.95
CA THR A 321 18.76 -1.79 5.73
C THR A 321 18.07 -1.06 4.58
N ARG A 322 16.91 -0.47 4.87
CA ARG A 322 16.14 0.24 3.86
C ARG A 322 16.88 1.48 3.36
N GLN A 323 17.44 2.28 4.26
CA GLN A 323 18.22 3.47 3.89
C GLN A 323 19.44 3.09 3.06
N HIS A 324 20.17 2.05 3.45
CA HIS A 324 21.34 1.55 2.70
C HIS A 324 21.01 1.22 1.24
N LEU A 325 19.93 0.43 1.03
CA LEU A 325 19.51 0.02 -0.31
C LEU A 325 19.01 1.20 -1.16
N LEU A 326 18.26 2.13 -0.57
CA LEU A 326 17.76 3.33 -1.26
C LEU A 326 18.89 4.31 -1.62
N ASP A 327 19.86 4.49 -0.73
CA ASP A 327 21.04 5.32 -1.00
C ASP A 327 21.90 4.72 -2.13
N ARG A 328 22.06 3.38 -2.12
CA ARG A 328 22.76 2.67 -3.19
C ARG A 328 22.02 2.79 -4.52
N TRP A 329 20.69 2.59 -4.52
CA TRP A 329 19.83 2.80 -5.69
C TRP A 329 20.03 4.21 -6.27
N SER A 330 19.93 5.23 -5.43
CA SER A 330 20.02 6.63 -5.85
C SER A 330 21.38 6.97 -6.48
N ARG A 331 22.47 6.37 -5.98
CA ARG A 331 23.82 6.58 -6.53
C ARG A 331 24.07 5.83 -7.83
N GLU A 332 23.59 4.59 -7.95
CA GLU A 332 24.03 3.67 -9.01
C GLU A 332 23.04 3.56 -10.17
N ILE A 333 21.75 3.89 -9.93
CA ILE A 333 20.66 3.68 -10.89
C ILE A 333 19.84 4.97 -11.08
N GLY A 334 19.36 5.59 -10.00
CA GLY A 334 18.48 6.76 -10.05
C GLY A 334 19.11 8.02 -10.65
N SER A 335 20.44 8.13 -10.68
CA SER A 335 21.16 9.24 -11.29
C SER A 335 21.34 9.12 -12.80
N SER A 336 20.86 8.04 -13.40
CA SER A 336 21.06 7.73 -14.84
C SER A 336 19.87 8.08 -15.72
N GLY A 337 18.81 8.73 -15.13
CA GLY A 337 17.57 9.14 -15.81
C GLY A 337 17.51 10.62 -16.14
#